data_48b2ea359869132b15e07b654556228c
#
_entry.id   48b2ea359869132b15e07b654556228c
#
_cell.length_a   1.000
_cell.length_b   1.000
_cell.length_c   1.000
_cell.angle_alpha   90.00
_cell.angle_beta   90.00
_cell.angle_gamma   90.00
#
_symmetry.space_group_name_H-M   'P 1'
#
loop_
_entity.id
_entity.type
_entity.pdbx_description
1 polymer ?
#
loop_
_entity_poly.entity_id
_entity_poly.type
_entity_poly.pdbx_seq_one_letter_code
_entity_poly.pdbx_strand_id
1 'polypeptide(L)'
;RKIRIMDAKTGFFYLFSAVMLFAAFRVITSRNPVHAVLNLILAFSQAAGIWLMLKAEFLGIALVVVYLGAVMVLFMFVVMMLDIRIDRVRQGFWKHFPVAAFVGAVVALEMALVLMAGFGSVDEAKPVAELLNKQGEVLPYSNTQALGRLLYTQYLYPVEIAAILLLV
;
A
#
# COMPACT_ATOMS: atom_id res chain seq x y z
N ARG A 1 4.60 19.20 -33.04
CA ARG A 1 5.33 18.98 -31.77
C ARG A 1 4.32 19.13 -30.63
N LYS A 2 3.57 18.04 -30.32
CA LYS A 2 2.67 18.01 -29.15
C LYS A 2 3.58 18.07 -27.92
N ILE A 3 3.64 19.22 -27.27
CA ILE A 3 4.15 19.33 -25.90
C ILE A 3 3.19 18.45 -25.10
N ARG A 4 3.69 17.28 -24.65
CA ARG A 4 2.96 16.41 -23.75
C ARG A 4 2.83 17.17 -22.44
N ILE A 5 1.73 17.90 -22.27
CA ILE A 5 1.35 18.45 -20.99
C ILE A 5 1.23 17.21 -20.11
N MET A 6 2.14 17.05 -19.14
CA MET A 6 2.01 16.00 -18.14
C MET A 6 0.62 16.19 -17.52
N ASP A 7 -0.27 15.23 -17.76
CA ASP A 7 -1.59 15.26 -17.16
C ASP A 7 -1.40 15.46 -15.65
N ALA A 8 -2.18 16.34 -15.03
CA ALA A 8 -2.08 16.63 -13.61
C ALA A 8 -2.05 15.34 -12.76
N LYS A 9 -2.77 14.30 -13.20
CA LYS A 9 -2.74 12.96 -12.59
C LYS A 9 -1.35 12.35 -12.57
N THR A 10 -0.63 12.41 -13.69
CA THR A 10 0.73 11.87 -13.78
C THR A 10 1.69 12.65 -12.87
N GLY A 11 1.51 13.96 -12.77
CA GLY A 11 2.29 14.80 -11.84
C GLY A 11 2.07 14.41 -10.38
N PHE A 12 0.83 14.25 -9.95
CA PHE A 12 0.51 13.78 -8.59
C PHE A 12 1.00 12.37 -8.32
N PHE A 13 0.91 11.46 -9.30
CA PHE A 13 1.44 10.11 -9.18
C PHE A 13 2.95 10.10 -8.87
N TYR A 14 3.73 10.85 -9.63
CA TYR A 14 5.18 10.94 -9.38
C TYR A 14 5.50 11.61 -8.04
N LEU A 15 4.72 12.63 -7.64
CA LEU A 15 4.89 13.29 -6.36
C LEU A 15 4.64 12.32 -5.20
N PHE A 16 3.50 11.62 -5.18
CA PHE A 16 3.20 10.64 -4.14
C PHE A 16 4.21 9.50 -4.12
N SER A 17 4.63 9.00 -5.29
CA SER A 17 5.64 7.95 -5.40
C SER A 17 7.00 8.40 -4.86
N ALA A 18 7.43 9.59 -5.17
CA ALA A 18 8.72 10.14 -4.69
C ALA A 18 8.71 10.32 -3.17
N VAL A 19 7.64 10.89 -2.61
CA VAL A 19 7.49 11.05 -1.16
C VAL A 19 7.40 9.70 -0.46
N MET A 20 6.68 8.73 -1.04
CA MET A 20 6.59 7.37 -0.52
C MET A 20 7.95 6.69 -0.44
N LEU A 21 8.74 6.74 -1.51
CA LEU A 21 10.09 6.16 -1.55
C LEU A 21 11.04 6.85 -0.55
N PHE A 22 10.98 8.17 -0.47
CA PHE A 22 11.75 8.93 0.52
C PHE A 22 11.37 8.54 1.94
N ALA A 23 10.08 8.47 2.25
CA ALA A 23 9.59 8.07 3.56
C ALA A 23 9.99 6.62 3.88
N ALA A 24 9.86 5.68 2.95
CA ALA A 24 10.28 4.29 3.11
C ALA A 24 11.79 4.17 3.40
N PHE A 25 12.61 4.92 2.68
CA PHE A 25 14.04 4.99 2.96
C PHE A 25 14.33 5.55 4.36
N ARG A 26 13.58 6.57 4.79
CA ARG A 26 13.69 7.13 6.14
C ARG A 26 13.26 6.16 7.24
N VAL A 27 12.29 5.29 6.98
CA VAL A 27 11.89 4.25 7.94
C VAL A 27 13.08 3.36 8.31
N ILE A 28 13.79 2.84 7.31
CA ILE A 28 14.90 1.90 7.52
C ILE A 28 16.18 2.56 8.02
N THR A 29 16.38 3.85 7.78
CA THR A 29 17.59 4.60 8.19
C THR A 29 17.42 5.35 9.50
N SER A 30 16.20 5.50 10.00
CA SER A 30 15.92 6.22 11.25
C SER A 30 16.54 5.54 12.45
N ARG A 31 17.24 6.32 13.26
CA ARG A 31 17.82 5.85 14.53
C ARG A 31 16.79 5.81 15.65
N ASN A 32 15.84 6.73 15.62
CA ASN A 32 14.78 6.82 16.62
C ASN A 32 13.56 6.03 16.12
N PRO A 33 13.06 5.04 16.88
CA PRO A 33 11.93 4.23 16.49
C PRO A 33 10.64 5.04 16.29
N VAL A 34 10.42 6.10 17.06
CA VAL A 34 9.28 7.01 16.88
C VAL A 34 9.33 7.70 15.52
N HIS A 35 10.52 8.19 15.11
CA HIS A 35 10.69 8.79 13.79
C HIS A 35 10.51 7.76 12.66
N ALA A 36 10.91 6.50 12.88
CA ALA A 36 10.66 5.43 11.92
C ALA A 36 9.16 5.21 11.71
N VAL A 37 8.37 5.14 12.79
CA VAL A 37 6.91 4.97 12.72
C VAL A 37 6.24 6.16 12.05
N LEU A 38 6.66 7.39 12.37
CA LEU A 38 6.11 8.59 11.70
C LEU A 38 6.37 8.58 10.18
N ASN A 39 7.57 8.17 9.76
CA ASN A 39 7.87 8.01 8.33
C ASN A 39 7.07 6.85 7.70
N LEU A 40 6.78 5.79 8.44
CA LEU A 40 5.93 4.68 7.97
C LEU A 40 4.48 5.14 7.77
N ILE A 41 3.94 5.93 8.69
CA ILE A 41 2.63 6.58 8.55
C ILE A 41 2.60 7.45 7.28
N LEU A 42 3.65 8.24 7.05
CA LEU A 42 3.78 9.06 5.85
C LEU A 42 3.82 8.19 4.58
N ALA A 43 4.59 7.10 4.55
CA ALA A 43 4.67 6.19 3.42
C ALA A 43 3.30 5.58 3.09
N PHE A 44 2.56 5.11 4.09
CA PHE A 44 1.23 4.53 3.88
C PHE A 44 0.20 5.57 3.44
N SER A 45 0.28 6.80 3.93
CA SER A 45 -0.61 7.87 3.46
C SER A 45 -0.41 8.16 1.96
N GLN A 46 0.84 8.14 1.48
CA GLN A 46 1.13 8.29 0.06
C GLN A 46 0.65 7.09 -0.77
N ALA A 47 0.82 5.86 -0.24
CA ALA A 47 0.30 4.66 -0.88
C ALA A 47 -1.23 4.71 -1.05
N ALA A 48 -1.95 5.17 -0.02
CA ALA A 48 -3.40 5.38 -0.10
C ALA A 48 -3.77 6.37 -1.21
N GLY A 49 -3.02 7.48 -1.32
CA GLY A 49 -3.19 8.47 -2.40
C GLY A 49 -3.01 7.83 -3.79
N ILE A 50 -1.99 7.01 -3.98
CA ILE A 50 -1.74 6.28 -5.24
C ILE A 50 -2.90 5.33 -5.55
N TRP A 51 -3.38 4.56 -4.56
CA TRP A 51 -4.49 3.64 -4.76
C TRP A 51 -5.81 4.34 -5.11
N LEU A 52 -6.09 5.50 -4.52
CA LEU A 52 -7.23 6.34 -4.91
C LEU A 52 -7.12 6.81 -6.38
N MET A 53 -5.91 7.17 -6.81
CA MET A 53 -5.67 7.55 -8.22
C MET A 53 -5.88 6.38 -9.19
N LEU A 54 -5.62 5.14 -8.75
CA LEU A 54 -5.85 3.90 -9.49
C LEU A 54 -7.33 3.43 -9.43
N LYS A 55 -8.23 4.24 -8.88
CA LYS A 55 -9.65 3.90 -8.67
C LYS A 55 -9.89 2.69 -7.74
N ALA A 56 -8.91 2.34 -6.93
CA ALA A 56 -9.02 1.35 -5.86
C ALA A 56 -9.51 2.04 -4.57
N GLU A 57 -10.69 2.64 -4.61
CA GLU A 57 -11.22 3.52 -3.56
C GLU A 57 -11.35 2.80 -2.22
N PHE A 58 -11.94 1.60 -2.23
CA PHE A 58 -12.11 0.80 -1.01
C PHE A 58 -10.77 0.51 -0.34
N LEU A 59 -9.77 0.10 -1.11
CA LEU A 59 -8.45 -0.24 -0.61
C LEU A 59 -7.75 0.99 -0.01
N GLY A 60 -7.80 2.14 -0.70
CA GLY A 60 -7.23 3.40 -0.22
C GLY A 60 -7.87 3.87 1.08
N ILE A 61 -9.21 3.84 1.17
CA ILE A 61 -9.95 4.24 2.37
C ILE A 61 -9.67 3.27 3.53
N ALA A 62 -9.69 1.96 3.27
CA ALA A 62 -9.39 0.94 4.29
C ALA A 62 -7.97 1.11 4.84
N LEU A 63 -6.99 1.42 4.00
CA LEU A 63 -5.62 1.71 4.45
C LEU A 63 -5.59 2.92 5.40
N VAL A 64 -6.27 3.99 5.07
CA VAL A 64 -6.29 5.20 5.91
C VAL A 64 -7.01 4.95 7.23
N VAL A 65 -8.21 4.35 7.20
CA VAL A 65 -9.03 4.19 8.39
C VAL A 65 -8.47 3.12 9.33
N VAL A 66 -8.12 1.94 8.79
CA VAL A 66 -7.69 0.80 9.61
C VAL A 66 -6.20 0.87 9.91
N TYR A 67 -5.35 0.99 8.88
CA TYR A 67 -3.90 0.96 9.10
C TYR A 67 -3.36 2.25 9.69
N LEU A 68 -3.65 3.41 9.10
CA LEU A 68 -3.17 4.66 9.67
C LEU A 68 -3.93 5.05 10.93
N GLY A 69 -5.27 4.96 10.91
CA GLY A 69 -6.11 5.43 11.99
C GLY A 69 -6.06 4.56 13.25
N ALA A 70 -6.05 3.24 13.11
CA ALA A 70 -6.07 2.34 14.26
C ALA A 70 -4.70 1.70 14.53
N VAL A 71 -4.16 0.95 13.56
CA VAL A 71 -2.98 0.11 13.77
C VAL A 71 -1.72 0.94 14.02
N MET A 72 -1.47 1.97 13.20
CA MET A 72 -0.26 2.79 13.34
C MET A 72 -0.28 3.68 14.57
N VAL A 73 -1.46 4.16 14.98
CA VAL A 73 -1.61 4.93 16.22
C VAL A 73 -1.28 4.04 17.42
N LEU A 74 -1.85 2.82 17.46
CA LEU A 74 -1.54 1.85 18.52
C LEU A 74 -0.04 1.50 18.52
N PHE A 75 0.52 1.24 17.35
CA PHE A 75 1.94 0.93 17.21
C PHE A 75 2.84 2.07 17.69
N MET A 76 2.46 3.31 17.40
CA MET A 76 3.17 4.49 17.88
C MET A 76 3.16 4.57 19.41
N PHE A 77 2.02 4.33 20.07
CA PHE A 77 1.94 4.27 21.53
C PHE A 77 2.85 3.19 22.10
N VAL A 78 2.82 1.99 21.53
CA VAL A 78 3.68 0.87 21.98
C VAL A 78 5.15 1.25 21.86
N VAL A 79 5.58 1.83 20.74
CA VAL A 79 6.97 2.22 20.51
C VAL A 79 7.43 3.34 21.45
N MET A 80 6.51 4.26 21.80
CA MET A 80 6.83 5.32 22.79
C MET A 80 6.94 4.79 24.22
N MET A 81 6.17 3.74 24.56
CA MET A 81 6.21 3.15 25.90
C MET A 81 7.35 2.15 26.09
N LEU A 82 7.87 1.58 24.99
CA LEU A 82 9.00 0.66 25.05
C LEU A 82 10.32 1.43 25.09
N ASP A 83 11.09 1.24 26.17
CA ASP A 83 12.48 1.73 26.25
C ASP A 83 13.39 0.84 25.39
N ILE A 84 13.39 1.10 24.08
CA ILE A 84 14.19 0.35 23.12
C ILE A 84 15.63 0.85 23.19
N ARG A 85 16.52 0.05 23.82
CA ARG A 85 17.96 0.31 23.83
C ARG A 85 18.56 0.05 22.45
N ILE A 86 18.60 1.06 21.63
CA ILE A 86 19.10 1.02 20.24
C ILE A 86 20.57 0.59 20.18
N ASP A 87 21.36 0.88 21.21
CA ASP A 87 22.79 0.56 21.24
C ASP A 87 23.06 -0.96 21.20
N ARG A 88 22.20 -1.77 21.81
CA ARG A 88 22.32 -3.24 21.74
C ARG A 88 21.98 -3.83 20.38
N VAL A 89 21.04 -3.22 19.67
CA VAL A 89 20.60 -3.70 18.35
C VAL A 89 21.68 -3.44 17.29
N ARG A 90 22.46 -2.37 17.44
CA ARG A 90 23.53 -2.01 16.48
C ARG A 90 24.80 -2.86 16.59
N GLN A 91 25.09 -3.44 17.75
CA GLN A 91 26.34 -4.19 17.97
C GLN A 91 26.49 -5.46 17.11
N GLY A 92 25.41 -5.99 16.55
CA GLY A 92 25.43 -7.16 15.67
C GLY A 92 25.22 -6.85 14.17
N PHE A 93 24.94 -5.61 13.80
CA PHE A 93 24.52 -5.27 12.44
C PHE A 93 25.56 -5.66 11.36
N TRP A 94 26.80 -5.29 11.54
CA TRP A 94 27.86 -5.57 10.55
C TRP A 94 28.17 -7.06 10.40
N LYS A 95 27.94 -7.86 11.44
CA LYS A 95 28.15 -9.30 11.38
C LYS A 95 27.16 -10.00 10.47
N HIS A 96 25.91 -9.50 10.41
CA HIS A 96 24.83 -10.09 9.63
C HIS A 96 24.59 -9.37 8.29
N PHE A 97 25.28 -8.25 8.06
CA PHE A 97 25.15 -7.45 6.85
C PHE A 97 25.37 -8.24 5.54
N PRO A 98 26.41 -9.11 5.42
CA PRO A 98 26.61 -9.84 4.14
C PRO A 98 25.45 -10.78 3.82
N VAL A 99 24.86 -11.45 4.83
CA VAL A 99 23.70 -12.32 4.61
C VAL A 99 22.48 -11.50 4.21
N ALA A 100 22.22 -10.39 4.89
CA ALA A 100 21.10 -9.48 4.56
C ALA A 100 21.27 -8.87 3.16
N ALA A 101 22.50 -8.50 2.78
CA ALA A 101 22.80 -7.96 1.45
C ALA A 101 22.57 -9.02 0.36
N PHE A 102 22.96 -10.27 0.61
CA PHE A 102 22.72 -11.37 -0.33
C PHE A 102 21.23 -11.62 -0.53
N VAL A 103 20.44 -11.72 0.55
CA VAL A 103 18.98 -11.90 0.46
C VAL A 103 18.34 -10.71 -0.25
N GLY A 104 18.74 -9.49 0.08
CA GLY A 104 18.24 -8.29 -0.60
C GLY A 104 18.57 -8.27 -2.09
N ALA A 105 19.77 -8.72 -2.50
CA ALA A 105 20.17 -8.82 -3.88
C ALA A 105 19.34 -9.88 -4.64
N VAL A 106 19.07 -11.03 -4.02
CA VAL A 106 18.22 -12.09 -4.61
C VAL A 106 16.80 -11.56 -4.84
N VAL A 107 16.18 -10.94 -3.85
CA VAL A 107 14.84 -10.36 -3.98
C VAL A 107 14.80 -9.27 -5.06
N ALA A 108 15.80 -8.39 -5.10
CA ALA A 108 15.89 -7.37 -6.13
C ALA A 108 16.05 -7.97 -7.54
N LEU A 109 16.84 -9.05 -7.67
CA LEU A 109 17.01 -9.77 -8.93
C LEU A 109 15.69 -10.42 -9.38
N GLU A 110 15.00 -11.11 -8.48
CA GLU A 110 13.68 -11.70 -8.77
C GLU A 110 12.69 -10.66 -9.26
N MET A 111 12.58 -9.52 -8.55
CA MET A 111 11.72 -8.43 -8.99
C MET A 111 12.12 -7.89 -10.36
N ALA A 112 13.41 -7.71 -10.61
CA ALA A 112 13.91 -7.24 -11.90
C ALA A 112 13.56 -8.22 -13.02
N LEU A 113 13.74 -9.53 -12.79
CA LEU A 113 13.42 -10.58 -13.77
C LEU A 113 11.91 -10.61 -14.07
N VAL A 114 11.06 -10.51 -13.05
CA VAL A 114 9.60 -10.44 -13.23
C VAL A 114 9.19 -9.22 -14.04
N LEU A 115 9.76 -8.05 -13.76
CA LEU A 115 9.48 -6.82 -14.51
C LEU A 115 10.00 -6.90 -15.97
N MET A 116 11.16 -7.53 -16.18
CA MET A 116 11.73 -7.69 -17.53
C MET A 116 11.03 -8.77 -18.35
N ALA A 117 10.55 -9.85 -17.70
CA ALA A 117 9.77 -10.88 -18.38
C ALA A 117 8.45 -10.34 -18.97
N GLY A 118 8.11 -9.12 -18.60
CA GLY A 118 6.91 -8.41 -19.02
C GLY A 118 5.67 -9.10 -18.47
N PHE A 119 4.91 -8.42 -17.64
CA PHE A 119 3.49 -8.74 -17.57
C PHE A 119 3.00 -8.57 -19.01
N GLY A 120 2.74 -9.68 -19.73
CA GLY A 120 2.07 -9.61 -21.01
C GLY A 120 0.89 -8.68 -20.80
N SER A 121 0.71 -7.70 -21.70
CA SER A 121 -0.20 -6.56 -21.55
C SER A 121 -1.29 -6.85 -20.53
N VAL A 122 -1.07 -6.40 -19.30
CA VAL A 122 -2.15 -6.37 -18.32
C VAL A 122 -3.07 -5.35 -18.93
N ASP A 123 -4.07 -5.84 -19.69
CA ASP A 123 -5.18 -4.98 -20.10
C ASP A 123 -5.56 -4.22 -18.85
N GLU A 124 -5.51 -2.90 -18.94
CA GLU A 124 -6.02 -2.05 -17.85
C GLU A 124 -7.28 -2.72 -17.36
N ALA A 125 -7.33 -3.09 -16.08
CA ALA A 125 -8.46 -3.82 -15.55
C ALA A 125 -9.70 -3.10 -16.04
N LYS A 126 -10.32 -3.67 -17.09
CA LYS A 126 -11.51 -3.05 -17.69
C LYS A 126 -12.47 -2.94 -16.55
N PRO A 127 -12.95 -1.74 -16.24
CA PRO A 127 -13.93 -1.59 -15.17
C PRO A 127 -14.96 -2.66 -15.40
N VAL A 128 -15.16 -3.52 -14.39
CA VAL A 128 -16.13 -4.62 -14.44
C VAL A 128 -17.37 -4.06 -15.09
N ALA A 129 -17.71 -4.61 -16.24
CA ALA A 129 -18.59 -4.12 -17.27
C ALA A 129 -19.46 -2.96 -16.80
N GLU A 130 -19.28 -1.81 -17.42
CA GLU A 130 -20.17 -0.67 -17.27
C GLU A 130 -21.57 -1.23 -17.03
N LEU A 131 -22.06 -1.15 -15.80
CA LEU A 131 -23.37 -1.67 -15.47
C LEU A 131 -24.35 -0.78 -16.24
N LEU A 132 -24.68 -1.21 -17.43
CA LEU A 132 -25.71 -0.56 -18.22
C LEU A 132 -27.01 -0.71 -17.43
N ASN A 133 -27.56 0.41 -17.02
CA ASN A 133 -28.91 0.44 -16.50
C ASN A 133 -29.83 -0.15 -17.56
N LYS A 134 -30.99 -0.70 -17.17
CA LYS A 134 -32.02 -1.21 -18.09
C LYS A 134 -32.42 -0.21 -19.19
N GLN A 135 -32.01 1.04 -19.07
CA GLN A 135 -32.20 2.16 -20.00
C GLN A 135 -30.96 2.45 -20.87
N GLY A 136 -29.90 1.67 -20.79
CA GLY A 136 -28.67 1.86 -21.58
C GLY A 136 -27.74 2.98 -21.10
N GLU A 137 -28.00 3.59 -19.95
CA GLU A 137 -27.13 4.60 -19.36
C GLU A 137 -25.97 3.95 -18.60
N VAL A 138 -24.76 4.49 -18.82
CA VAL A 138 -23.54 4.07 -18.12
C VAL A 138 -23.60 4.56 -16.68
N LEU A 139 -23.83 3.64 -15.75
CA LEU A 139 -23.76 3.97 -14.32
C LEU A 139 -22.30 4.21 -13.93
N PRO A 140 -22.01 5.24 -13.10
CA PRO A 140 -20.67 5.47 -12.63
C PRO A 140 -20.17 4.22 -11.86
N TYR A 141 -19.03 3.67 -12.29
CA TYR A 141 -18.43 2.51 -11.64
C TYR A 141 -17.99 2.87 -10.21
N SER A 142 -18.55 2.18 -9.23
CA SER A 142 -18.13 2.26 -7.84
C SER A 142 -17.43 0.96 -7.44
N ASN A 143 -16.12 1.05 -7.20
CA ASN A 143 -15.30 -0.07 -6.71
C ASN A 143 -15.86 -0.66 -5.41
N THR A 144 -16.28 0.19 -4.47
CA THR A 144 -16.86 -0.21 -3.19
C THR A 144 -18.15 -1.00 -3.37
N GLN A 145 -19.03 -0.57 -4.28
CA GLN A 145 -20.28 -1.27 -4.54
C GLN A 145 -20.07 -2.64 -5.19
N ALA A 146 -19.12 -2.72 -6.14
CA ALA A 146 -18.79 -3.97 -6.81
C ALA A 146 -18.23 -5.00 -5.83
N LEU A 147 -17.28 -4.58 -4.97
CA LEU A 147 -16.72 -5.41 -3.91
C LEU A 147 -17.79 -5.81 -2.87
N GLY A 148 -18.64 -4.88 -2.46
CA GLY A 148 -19.73 -5.16 -1.53
C GLY A 148 -20.68 -6.23 -2.06
N ARG A 149 -21.09 -6.14 -3.32
CA ARG A 149 -21.93 -7.18 -3.95
C ARG A 149 -21.25 -8.54 -3.94
N LEU A 150 -19.97 -8.60 -4.33
CA LEU A 150 -19.21 -9.85 -4.36
C LEU A 150 -19.09 -10.48 -2.96
N LEU A 151 -18.74 -9.68 -1.97
CA LEU A 151 -18.55 -10.14 -0.58
C LEU A 151 -19.85 -10.65 0.03
N TYR A 152 -20.97 -9.95 -0.17
CA TYR A 152 -22.25 -10.31 0.43
C TYR A 152 -23.09 -11.30 -0.38
N THR A 153 -22.61 -11.75 -1.55
CA THR A 153 -23.30 -12.79 -2.34
C THR A 153 -22.47 -14.06 -2.47
N GLN A 154 -21.23 -13.94 -2.97
CA GLN A 154 -20.39 -15.12 -3.25
C GLN A 154 -19.50 -15.51 -2.08
N TYR A 155 -19.08 -14.54 -1.26
CA TYR A 155 -18.16 -14.74 -0.14
C TYR A 155 -18.80 -14.52 1.23
N LEU A 156 -20.11 -14.75 1.34
CA LEU A 156 -20.85 -14.52 2.59
C LEU A 156 -20.25 -15.29 3.77
N TYR A 157 -20.01 -16.61 3.61
CA TYR A 157 -19.42 -17.45 4.67
C TYR A 157 -18.01 -16.98 5.10
N PRO A 158 -17.07 -16.76 4.19
CA PRO A 158 -15.77 -16.18 4.57
C PRO A 158 -15.86 -14.85 5.29
N VAL A 159 -16.80 -13.98 4.92
CA VAL A 159 -17.02 -12.69 5.58
C VAL A 159 -17.53 -12.87 7.00
N GLU A 160 -18.48 -13.80 7.25
CA GLU A 160 -18.97 -14.10 8.58
C GLU A 160 -17.89 -14.67 9.49
N ILE A 161 -17.07 -15.59 8.97
CA ILE A 161 -15.93 -16.17 9.71
C ILE A 161 -14.91 -15.08 10.04
N ALA A 162 -14.60 -14.21 9.08
CA ALA A 162 -13.69 -13.07 9.30
C ALA A 162 -14.25 -12.10 10.36
N ALA A 163 -15.55 -11.83 10.33
CA ALA A 163 -16.20 -10.98 11.33
C ALA A 163 -16.10 -11.56 12.75
N ILE A 164 -16.28 -12.87 12.89
CA ILE A 164 -16.12 -13.56 14.19
C ILE A 164 -14.67 -13.48 14.65
N LEU A 165 -13.71 -13.71 13.76
CA LEU A 165 -12.28 -13.62 14.08
C LEU A 165 -11.85 -12.20 14.50
N LEU A 166 -12.46 -11.18 13.92
CA LEU A 166 -12.18 -9.79 14.28
C LEU A 166 -12.85 -9.36 15.59
N LEU A 167 -13.89 -10.08 16.03
CA LEU A 167 -14.59 -9.79 17.27
C LEU A 167 -13.90 -10.37 18.51
N VAL A 168 -13.13 -11.45 18.34
CA VAL A 168 -12.40 -12.16 19.42
C VAL A 168 -11.03 -11.54 19.63
#